data_af92a3a08913d5927a8ba363dee4dc45
#
_entry.id   af92a3a08913d5927a8ba363dee4dc45
#
_cell.length_a   1.000
_cell.length_b   1.000
_cell.length_c   1.000
_cell.angle_alpha   90.00
_cell.angle_beta   90.00
_cell.angle_gamma   90.00
#
_symmetry.space_group_name_H-M   'P 1'
#
loop_
_entity.id
_entity.type
_entity.pdbx_description
1 polymer ?
#
loop_
_entity_poly.entity_id
_entity_poly.type
_entity_poly.pdbx_seq_one_letter_code
_entity_poly.pdbx_strand_id
1 'polypeptide(L)'
;MKHNRSIFILAAALLVGNTAVAQDKIAVKYGNYITKEDAYKHLSVLASDEYEGRETGKPGAWKAAEYISAQFKSLGLIAPVNGSYLQKVPLVEIAPGNSTLKVGNTSFTNFKDFYTSSSKVDFTKSISEVVFVGYGIEDEKFNELAGLDLKGKVVLYSTEKEPFVNGKSIITGTEKASSWNSAKRLRNLQSKGPALIISFNPDLESNLKRMASYLQTGRLILDKPNQPAQASVITVSKAVADAILAKTKSSITSLTAAIASTGKPASKAVKTGVQTSVLSKVSNVKADNVMGLVEGTDLKDEIVVVSGHYDHIGLTTEGTDKVNNGADDDGSGTTGVLEMAQAFTKAKAEGHGPRRSILFLAVCGEEKGLLGSEWYSESPIFPLEKTVTNLNIDMIGRVDPKHKDNPDYVYLIGSDKLSSDLHKISEYTNATYTRLTIDYKYNDPNDPERIYYRSDHYNFAKHGIPIIFYFNGVHEDYHKPSDEVSKINFEMLAKRTRLVFFTAWDIANRDKAPVVDVKNDFPADR
;
A
#
# COMPACT_ATOMS: atom_id res chain seq x y z
N MET A 1 -67.45 33.61 -44.39
CA MET A 1 -67.46 32.61 -43.30
C MET A 1 -66.01 32.25 -43.02
N LYS A 2 -65.46 32.81 -41.95
CA LYS A 2 -64.08 32.54 -41.48
C LYS A 2 -64.15 31.73 -40.21
N HIS A 3 -63.62 30.50 -40.23
CA HIS A 3 -63.57 29.63 -39.05
C HIS A 3 -62.28 29.91 -38.28
N ASN A 4 -62.38 30.47 -37.09
CA ASN A 4 -61.32 30.55 -36.10
C ASN A 4 -61.19 29.17 -35.41
N ARG A 5 -60.00 28.54 -35.52
CA ARG A 5 -59.59 27.39 -34.71
C ARG A 5 -58.69 27.89 -33.58
N SER A 6 -59.22 27.93 -32.39
CA SER A 6 -58.45 28.18 -31.16
C SER A 6 -57.66 26.91 -30.81
N ILE A 7 -56.34 27.01 -30.77
CA ILE A 7 -55.43 25.95 -30.31
C ILE A 7 -55.25 26.17 -28.78
N PHE A 8 -55.75 25.24 -27.99
CA PHE A 8 -55.42 25.14 -26.56
C PHE A 8 -54.08 24.46 -26.40
N ILE A 9 -53.06 25.21 -25.96
CA ILE A 9 -51.74 24.66 -25.53
C ILE A 9 -51.90 24.27 -24.05
N LEU A 10 -51.93 22.96 -23.79
CA LEU A 10 -51.91 22.38 -22.45
C LEU A 10 -50.43 22.38 -21.97
N ALA A 11 -50.08 23.31 -21.10
CA ALA A 11 -48.76 23.31 -20.45
C ALA A 11 -48.78 22.25 -19.34
N ALA A 12 -48.18 21.09 -19.59
CA ALA A 12 -47.88 20.11 -18.56
C ALA A 12 -46.69 20.59 -17.74
N ALA A 13 -46.95 21.13 -16.55
CA ALA A 13 -45.91 21.41 -15.55
C ALA A 13 -45.39 20.06 -15.00
N LEU A 14 -44.19 19.64 -15.41
CA LEU A 14 -43.46 18.57 -14.76
C LEU A 14 -43.04 19.04 -13.36
N LEU A 15 -43.80 18.63 -12.36
CA LEU A 15 -43.39 18.67 -10.96
C LEU A 15 -42.27 17.61 -10.80
N VAL A 16 -41.03 18.05 -10.90
CA VAL A 16 -39.88 17.28 -10.41
C VAL A 16 -39.99 17.31 -8.88
N GLY A 17 -40.67 16.31 -8.33
CA GLY A 17 -40.70 16.10 -6.90
C GLY A 17 -39.29 15.81 -6.42
N ASN A 18 -38.65 16.78 -5.78
CA ASN A 18 -37.51 16.52 -4.89
C ASN A 18 -38.05 15.61 -3.77
N THR A 19 -37.94 14.31 -3.91
CA THR A 19 -38.10 13.38 -2.79
C THR A 19 -36.95 13.68 -1.83
N ALA A 20 -37.18 14.50 -0.84
CA ALA A 20 -36.30 14.68 0.29
C ALA A 20 -36.16 13.29 0.93
N VAL A 21 -35.04 12.64 0.73
CA VAL A 21 -34.73 11.37 1.39
C VAL A 21 -34.67 11.66 2.88
N ALA A 22 -35.53 11.00 3.66
CA ALA A 22 -35.60 11.23 5.10
C ALA A 22 -34.33 10.66 5.74
N GLN A 23 -33.62 11.53 6.47
CA GLN A 23 -32.45 11.10 7.27
C GLN A 23 -32.91 10.15 8.38
N ASP A 24 -32.12 9.08 8.61
CA ASP A 24 -32.27 8.28 9.83
C ASP A 24 -31.85 9.13 11.04
N LYS A 25 -32.84 9.47 11.86
CA LYS A 25 -32.64 10.33 13.05
C LYS A 25 -31.70 9.65 14.08
N ILE A 26 -31.68 8.32 14.12
CA ILE A 26 -30.82 7.56 15.02
C ILE A 26 -29.37 7.64 14.52
N ALA A 27 -29.14 7.42 13.23
CA ALA A 27 -27.83 7.61 12.62
C ALA A 27 -27.30 9.04 12.85
N VAL A 28 -28.13 10.06 12.61
CA VAL A 28 -27.76 11.47 12.84
C VAL A 28 -27.39 11.72 14.31
N LYS A 29 -28.19 11.18 15.26
CA LYS A 29 -27.89 11.32 16.69
C LYS A 29 -26.48 10.84 17.02
N TYR A 30 -26.10 9.65 16.55
CA TYR A 30 -24.78 9.08 16.89
C TYR A 30 -23.66 9.63 16.02
N GLY A 31 -23.90 9.97 14.76
CA GLY A 31 -22.94 10.70 13.93
C GLY A 31 -22.52 12.06 14.52
N ASN A 32 -23.38 12.68 15.31
CA ASN A 32 -23.07 13.95 16.00
C ASN A 32 -22.10 13.78 17.19
N TYR A 33 -21.79 12.55 17.64
CA TYR A 33 -20.70 12.30 18.60
C TYR A 33 -19.32 12.42 17.95
N ILE A 34 -19.23 12.40 16.64
CA ILE A 34 -17.99 12.66 15.89
C ILE A 34 -17.80 14.18 15.83
N THR A 35 -16.91 14.72 16.65
CA THR A 35 -16.74 16.15 16.83
C THR A 35 -15.32 16.61 16.53
N LYS A 36 -15.16 17.85 16.12
CA LYS A 36 -13.83 18.43 15.92
C LYS A 36 -13.04 18.57 17.22
N GLU A 37 -13.73 18.75 18.33
CA GLU A 37 -13.15 18.89 19.66
C GLU A 37 -12.53 17.58 20.15
N ASP A 38 -13.22 16.44 19.95
CA ASP A 38 -12.70 15.13 20.32
C ASP A 38 -11.63 14.68 19.35
N ALA A 39 -11.80 14.94 18.04
CA ALA A 39 -10.79 14.71 17.04
C ALA A 39 -9.48 15.47 17.35
N TYR A 40 -9.58 16.73 17.78
CA TYR A 40 -8.41 17.52 18.23
C TYR A 40 -7.70 16.85 19.42
N LYS A 41 -8.45 16.34 20.40
CA LYS A 41 -7.84 15.66 21.57
C LYS A 41 -7.04 14.43 21.16
N HIS A 42 -7.62 13.54 20.34
CA HIS A 42 -6.95 12.33 19.89
C HIS A 42 -5.74 12.65 19.04
N LEU A 43 -5.90 13.52 18.06
CA LEU A 43 -4.82 13.87 17.14
C LEU A 43 -3.67 14.60 17.82
N SER A 44 -3.96 15.50 18.77
CA SER A 44 -2.92 16.21 19.55
C SER A 44 -2.05 15.26 20.38
N VAL A 45 -2.55 14.10 20.73
CA VAL A 45 -1.77 13.05 21.40
C VAL A 45 -0.97 12.27 20.37
N LEU A 46 -1.63 11.71 19.35
CA LEU A 46 -1.00 10.83 18.36
C LEU A 46 0.09 11.53 17.54
N ALA A 47 -0.11 12.80 17.19
CA ALA A 47 0.83 13.59 16.41
C ALA A 47 1.70 14.54 17.26
N SER A 48 1.91 14.23 18.55
CA SER A 48 2.84 14.98 19.39
C SER A 48 4.27 14.47 19.22
N ASP A 49 5.26 15.34 19.51
CA ASP A 49 6.69 14.99 19.49
C ASP A 49 7.02 13.82 20.41
N GLU A 50 6.25 13.63 21.50
CA GLU A 50 6.43 12.52 22.43
C GLU A 50 6.27 11.15 21.74
N TYR A 51 5.52 11.11 20.64
CA TYR A 51 5.26 9.89 19.86
C TYR A 51 6.31 9.70 18.73
N GLU A 52 7.33 10.56 18.65
CA GLU A 52 8.52 10.40 17.81
C GLU A 52 8.18 10.03 16.35
N GLY A 53 7.05 10.56 15.82
CA GLY A 53 6.57 10.28 14.48
C GLY A 53 6.19 8.81 14.23
N ARG A 54 5.87 8.05 15.26
CA ARG A 54 5.23 6.72 15.26
C ARG A 54 5.85 5.69 14.30
N GLU A 55 7.17 5.75 14.05
CA GLU A 55 7.79 4.80 13.12
C GLU A 55 7.59 3.35 13.57
N THR A 56 7.15 2.51 12.64
CA THR A 56 6.93 1.07 12.88
C THR A 56 8.15 0.41 13.54
N GLY A 57 7.90 -0.27 14.66
CA GLY A 57 8.96 -0.95 15.41
C GLY A 57 9.76 -0.07 16.36
N LYS A 58 9.41 1.21 16.49
CA LYS A 58 10.07 2.17 17.39
C LYS A 58 9.15 2.55 18.57
N PRO A 59 9.71 3.15 19.64
CA PRO A 59 8.95 3.48 20.85
C PRO A 59 7.69 4.32 20.59
N GLY A 60 7.75 5.28 19.66
CA GLY A 60 6.60 6.12 19.33
C GLY A 60 5.41 5.33 18.80
N ALA A 61 5.65 4.34 17.93
CA ALA A 61 4.58 3.45 17.45
C ALA A 61 4.01 2.57 18.57
N TRP A 62 4.84 2.11 19.51
CA TRP A 62 4.35 1.32 20.64
C TRP A 62 3.46 2.15 21.58
N LYS A 63 3.83 3.41 21.85
CA LYS A 63 2.98 4.35 22.59
C LYS A 63 1.64 4.57 21.89
N ALA A 64 1.64 4.74 20.56
CA ALA A 64 0.42 4.90 19.78
C ALA A 64 -0.49 3.67 19.89
N ALA A 65 0.06 2.47 19.74
CA ALA A 65 -0.69 1.21 19.91
C ALA A 65 -1.29 1.08 21.33
N GLU A 66 -0.52 1.44 22.36
CA GLU A 66 -0.98 1.46 23.75
C GLU A 66 -2.10 2.49 23.95
N TYR A 67 -1.96 3.70 23.40
CA TYR A 67 -2.99 4.74 23.46
C TYR A 67 -4.29 4.29 22.81
N ILE A 68 -4.24 3.78 21.58
CA ILE A 68 -5.42 3.29 20.84
C ILE A 68 -6.09 2.15 21.60
N SER A 69 -5.30 1.19 22.09
CA SER A 69 -5.82 0.08 22.92
C SER A 69 -6.53 0.57 24.17
N ALA A 70 -5.96 1.58 24.86
CA ALA A 70 -6.56 2.19 26.03
C ALA A 70 -7.88 2.91 25.71
N GLN A 71 -7.96 3.59 24.56
CA GLN A 71 -9.20 4.20 24.08
C GLN A 71 -10.27 3.14 23.80
N PHE A 72 -9.96 2.08 23.04
CA PHE A 72 -10.91 1.00 22.79
C PHE A 72 -11.41 0.35 24.08
N LYS A 73 -10.51 0.13 25.05
CA LYS A 73 -10.87 -0.38 26.37
C LYS A 73 -11.79 0.55 27.14
N SER A 74 -11.50 1.86 27.16
CA SER A 74 -12.29 2.87 27.86
C SER A 74 -13.70 3.01 27.30
N LEU A 75 -13.84 2.83 25.97
CA LEU A 75 -15.11 2.81 25.27
C LEU A 75 -15.88 1.50 25.43
N GLY A 76 -15.28 0.45 26.01
CA GLY A 76 -15.93 -0.85 26.23
C GLY A 76 -16.00 -1.73 24.98
N LEU A 77 -15.14 -1.54 23.98
CA LEU A 77 -15.04 -2.47 22.85
C LEU A 77 -14.57 -3.84 23.34
N ILE A 78 -14.99 -4.87 22.64
CA ILE A 78 -14.48 -6.23 22.85
C ILE A 78 -13.04 -6.31 22.32
N ALA A 79 -12.15 -6.90 23.08
CA ALA A 79 -10.79 -7.23 22.69
C ALA A 79 -10.78 -8.58 21.92
N PRO A 80 -10.72 -8.57 20.56
CA PRO A 80 -11.04 -9.76 19.77
C PRO A 80 -9.89 -10.77 19.67
N VAL A 81 -8.67 -10.40 20.05
CA VAL A 81 -7.48 -11.25 19.92
C VAL A 81 -7.26 -12.02 21.22
N ASN A 82 -8.08 -13.03 21.49
CA ASN A 82 -8.02 -13.83 22.73
C ASN A 82 -8.02 -12.97 24.02
N GLY A 83 -8.84 -11.92 24.05
CA GLY A 83 -8.93 -10.97 25.16
C GLY A 83 -7.89 -9.84 25.11
N SER A 84 -7.11 -9.74 24.06
CA SER A 84 -6.20 -8.62 23.76
C SER A 84 -6.75 -7.75 22.62
N TYR A 85 -6.41 -6.46 22.63
CA TYR A 85 -6.62 -5.55 21.50
C TYR A 85 -5.51 -5.65 20.44
N LEU A 86 -4.40 -6.36 20.77
CA LEU A 86 -3.19 -6.40 19.95
C LEU A 86 -3.09 -7.71 19.17
N GLN A 87 -3.04 -7.62 17.84
CA GLN A 87 -2.62 -8.70 16.96
C GLN A 87 -1.14 -8.52 16.63
N LYS A 88 -0.31 -9.42 17.13
CA LYS A 88 1.13 -9.39 16.81
C LYS A 88 1.35 -9.55 15.31
N VAL A 89 2.07 -8.60 14.73
CA VAL A 89 2.54 -8.64 13.33
C VAL A 89 3.98 -9.16 13.33
N PRO A 90 4.27 -10.31 12.71
CA PRO A 90 5.59 -10.91 12.75
C PRO A 90 6.54 -10.16 11.80
N LEU A 91 7.16 -9.09 12.28
CA LEU A 91 8.13 -8.31 11.52
C LEU A 91 9.55 -8.68 11.89
N VAL A 92 10.40 -8.71 10.85
CA VAL A 92 11.85 -8.71 11.00
C VAL A 92 12.45 -7.56 10.22
N GLU A 93 13.47 -6.96 10.80
CA GLU A 93 14.34 -6.02 10.11
C GLU A 93 15.53 -6.78 9.52
N ILE A 94 15.78 -6.59 8.24
CA ILE A 94 16.93 -7.17 7.55
C ILE A 94 17.81 -6.02 7.09
N ALA A 95 18.92 -5.82 7.79
CA ALA A 95 19.94 -4.82 7.45
C ALA A 95 21.11 -5.48 6.71
N PRO A 96 21.81 -4.76 5.81
CA PRO A 96 23.00 -5.27 5.14
C PRO A 96 24.11 -5.53 6.14
N GLY A 97 24.79 -6.69 5.98
CA GLY A 97 26.02 -7.04 6.69
C GLY A 97 27.25 -6.70 5.85
N ASN A 98 28.42 -7.15 6.33
CA ASN A 98 29.69 -6.97 5.63
C ASN A 98 29.78 -7.94 4.44
N SER A 99 29.26 -7.52 3.29
CA SER A 99 29.31 -8.34 2.07
C SER A 99 30.63 -8.13 1.33
N THR A 100 31.15 -9.20 0.72
CA THR A 100 32.39 -9.20 -0.07
C THR A 100 32.15 -9.73 -1.46
N LEU A 101 32.88 -9.24 -2.44
CA LEU A 101 32.85 -9.70 -3.82
C LEU A 101 34.25 -9.64 -4.44
N LYS A 102 34.70 -10.79 -4.96
CA LYS A 102 35.96 -10.94 -5.68
C LYS A 102 35.74 -11.73 -6.96
N VAL A 103 36.31 -11.26 -8.06
CA VAL A 103 36.28 -11.97 -9.35
C VAL A 103 37.72 -12.19 -9.82
N GLY A 104 38.11 -13.44 -9.96
CA GLY A 104 39.52 -13.79 -10.17
C GLY A 104 40.40 -13.27 -9.02
N ASN A 105 41.35 -12.41 -9.32
CA ASN A 105 42.22 -11.77 -8.32
C ASN A 105 41.76 -10.36 -7.90
N THR A 106 40.69 -9.84 -8.51
CA THR A 106 40.21 -8.47 -8.26
C THR A 106 39.14 -8.46 -7.18
N SER A 107 39.36 -7.69 -6.10
CA SER A 107 38.36 -7.43 -5.08
C SER A 107 37.60 -6.15 -5.42
N PHE A 108 36.30 -6.14 -5.17
CA PHE A 108 35.41 -5.01 -5.40
C PHE A 108 34.87 -4.46 -4.08
N THR A 109 34.58 -3.17 -4.05
CA THR A 109 34.18 -2.44 -2.83
C THR A 109 32.68 -2.36 -2.72
N ASN A 110 32.14 -2.78 -1.56
CA ASN A 110 30.71 -2.62 -1.25
C ASN A 110 30.31 -1.14 -1.20
N PHE A 111 29.11 -0.81 -1.63
CA PHE A 111 28.57 0.56 -1.80
C PHE A 111 29.38 1.46 -2.75
N LYS A 112 30.20 0.87 -3.60
CA LYS A 112 30.91 1.54 -4.69
C LYS A 112 30.78 0.76 -5.99
N ASP A 113 31.29 -0.48 -5.98
CA ASP A 113 31.29 -1.35 -7.17
C ASP A 113 30.09 -2.29 -7.22
N PHE A 114 29.50 -2.54 -6.04
CA PHE A 114 28.30 -3.35 -5.88
C PHE A 114 27.57 -2.98 -4.59
N TYR A 115 26.32 -3.42 -4.48
CA TYR A 115 25.59 -3.53 -3.22
C TYR A 115 24.75 -4.80 -3.21
N THR A 116 24.32 -5.22 -2.01
CA THR A 116 23.49 -6.40 -1.83
C THR A 116 22.11 -6.02 -1.34
N SER A 117 21.06 -6.63 -1.90
CA SER A 117 19.77 -6.61 -1.24
C SER A 117 19.79 -7.63 -0.10
N SER A 118 19.49 -7.16 1.10
CA SER A 118 19.48 -8.00 2.29
C SER A 118 18.46 -9.15 2.16
N SER A 119 18.88 -10.36 2.52
CA SER A 119 18.07 -11.58 2.56
C SER A 119 18.11 -12.16 3.97
N LYS A 120 17.10 -12.95 4.35
CA LYS A 120 17.14 -13.69 5.64
C LYS A 120 18.25 -14.73 5.69
N VAL A 121 18.77 -15.15 4.55
CA VAL A 121 19.75 -16.23 4.46
C VAL A 121 21.06 -15.68 3.93
N ASP A 122 22.10 -15.87 4.71
CA ASP A 122 23.46 -15.57 4.30
C ASP A 122 23.89 -16.49 3.15
N PHE A 123 24.62 -15.93 2.20
CA PHE A 123 25.15 -16.64 1.07
C PHE A 123 26.67 -16.45 1.01
N THR A 124 27.43 -17.53 1.14
CA THR A 124 28.89 -17.50 1.01
C THR A 124 29.33 -18.67 0.14
N LYS A 125 29.86 -18.36 -1.03
CA LYS A 125 30.31 -19.40 -1.99
C LYS A 125 31.44 -18.94 -2.90
N SER A 126 32.20 -19.95 -3.37
CA SER A 126 33.06 -19.87 -4.56
C SER A 126 32.28 -20.40 -5.75
N ILE A 127 32.19 -19.61 -6.80
CA ILE A 127 31.36 -19.85 -7.98
C ILE A 127 32.28 -20.01 -9.18
N SER A 128 32.19 -21.16 -9.86
CA SER A 128 33.00 -21.46 -11.05
C SER A 128 32.26 -21.21 -12.37
N GLU A 129 30.91 -20.98 -12.27
CA GLU A 129 30.06 -20.77 -13.44
C GLU A 129 28.92 -19.84 -13.08
N VAL A 130 28.61 -18.89 -13.97
CA VAL A 130 27.47 -17.99 -13.92
C VAL A 130 26.66 -18.13 -15.20
N VAL A 131 25.33 -18.19 -15.12
CA VAL A 131 24.46 -18.20 -16.30
C VAL A 131 24.08 -16.77 -16.65
N PHE A 132 24.59 -16.25 -17.75
CA PHE A 132 24.14 -14.99 -18.31
C PHE A 132 22.81 -15.19 -19.03
N VAL A 133 21.80 -14.39 -18.68
CA VAL A 133 20.42 -14.49 -19.21
C VAL A 133 19.93 -13.16 -19.80
N GLY A 134 20.83 -12.40 -20.42
CA GLY A 134 20.47 -11.15 -21.09
C GLY A 134 19.77 -10.15 -20.16
N TYR A 135 18.55 -9.81 -20.49
CA TYR A 135 17.67 -8.93 -19.69
C TYR A 135 16.80 -9.71 -18.68
N GLY A 136 16.81 -11.05 -18.72
CA GLY A 136 15.99 -11.91 -17.87
C GLY A 136 14.51 -11.96 -18.24
N ILE A 137 14.19 -11.74 -19.50
CA ILE A 137 12.81 -11.69 -20.02
C ILE A 137 12.36 -13.11 -20.44
N GLU A 138 11.12 -13.45 -20.06
CA GLU A 138 10.44 -14.69 -20.44
C GLU A 138 9.05 -14.35 -20.98
N ASP A 139 8.99 -14.01 -22.27
CA ASP A 139 7.78 -13.65 -22.98
C ASP A 139 7.58 -14.57 -24.19
N GLU A 140 6.36 -14.75 -24.66
CA GLU A 140 6.06 -15.59 -25.85
C GLU A 140 6.85 -15.16 -27.10
N LYS A 141 7.05 -13.84 -27.27
CA LYS A 141 7.76 -13.27 -28.42
C LYS A 141 9.25 -13.16 -28.22
N PHE A 142 9.72 -13.14 -26.96
CA PHE A 142 11.13 -13.02 -26.64
C PHE A 142 11.44 -13.71 -25.30
N ASN A 143 12.08 -14.87 -25.37
CA ASN A 143 12.34 -15.69 -24.20
C ASN A 143 13.84 -16.00 -24.05
N GLU A 144 14.49 -15.34 -23.08
CA GLU A 144 15.90 -15.54 -22.75
C GLU A 144 16.13 -16.71 -21.79
N LEU A 145 15.05 -17.25 -21.21
CA LEU A 145 15.11 -18.34 -20.24
C LEU A 145 14.75 -19.70 -20.86
N ALA A 146 14.40 -19.74 -22.15
CA ALA A 146 13.96 -20.95 -22.84
C ALA A 146 14.99 -22.09 -22.70
N GLY A 147 14.56 -23.23 -22.17
CA GLY A 147 15.41 -24.42 -22.01
C GLY A 147 16.46 -24.34 -20.91
N LEU A 148 16.47 -23.28 -20.08
CA LEU A 148 17.41 -23.13 -18.98
C LEU A 148 16.81 -23.65 -17.67
N ASP A 149 17.54 -24.51 -16.97
CA ASP A 149 17.31 -24.81 -15.56
C ASP A 149 18.19 -23.89 -14.71
N LEU A 150 17.52 -22.94 -14.03
CA LEU A 150 18.18 -21.95 -13.18
C LEU A 150 18.19 -22.34 -11.70
N LYS A 151 17.53 -23.45 -11.32
CA LYS A 151 17.46 -23.88 -9.92
C LYS A 151 18.86 -24.13 -9.35
N GLY A 152 19.16 -23.44 -8.25
CA GLY A 152 20.46 -23.53 -7.57
C GLY A 152 21.63 -22.91 -8.34
N LYS A 153 21.42 -22.32 -9.51
CA LYS A 153 22.45 -21.64 -10.30
C LYS A 153 22.70 -20.21 -9.84
N VAL A 154 23.82 -19.64 -10.26
CA VAL A 154 24.10 -18.22 -10.15
C VAL A 154 23.79 -17.56 -11.49
N VAL A 155 22.94 -16.56 -11.47
CA VAL A 155 22.41 -15.91 -12.68
C VAL A 155 22.94 -14.49 -12.77
N LEU A 156 23.38 -14.05 -13.96
CA LEU A 156 23.72 -12.66 -14.29
C LEU A 156 22.73 -12.13 -15.32
N TYR A 157 22.09 -11.00 -15.02
CA TYR A 157 21.21 -10.31 -15.98
C TYR A 157 21.41 -8.80 -15.96
N SER A 158 20.93 -8.11 -17.00
CA SER A 158 20.97 -6.65 -17.11
C SER A 158 19.63 -6.04 -16.69
N THR A 159 19.68 -4.96 -15.90
CA THR A 159 18.51 -4.15 -15.55
C THR A 159 18.21 -3.02 -16.55
N GLU A 160 19.00 -2.90 -17.61
CA GLU A 160 18.72 -1.97 -18.72
C GLU A 160 17.29 -2.12 -19.22
N LYS A 161 16.78 -1.08 -19.92
CA LYS A 161 15.48 -1.19 -20.60
C LYS A 161 15.45 -2.39 -21.52
N GLU A 162 14.27 -3.00 -21.69
CA GLU A 162 14.09 -4.10 -22.65
C GLU A 162 14.60 -3.70 -24.03
N PRO A 163 15.06 -4.66 -24.86
CA PRO A 163 15.64 -4.31 -26.14
C PRO A 163 14.62 -3.75 -27.13
N PHE A 164 15.05 -2.69 -27.83
CA PHE A 164 14.30 -2.04 -28.92
C PHE A 164 15.07 -2.26 -30.22
N VAL A 165 14.39 -2.77 -31.23
CA VAL A 165 14.90 -2.94 -32.58
C VAL A 165 14.22 -1.91 -33.49
N ASN A 166 15.00 -1.07 -34.15
CA ASN A 166 14.47 0.01 -34.99
C ASN A 166 13.45 0.91 -34.25
N GLY A 167 13.72 1.24 -32.99
CA GLY A 167 12.86 2.09 -32.16
C GLY A 167 11.60 1.42 -31.61
N LYS A 168 11.40 0.12 -31.84
CA LYS A 168 10.25 -0.63 -31.35
C LYS A 168 10.68 -1.73 -30.38
N SER A 169 9.94 -1.88 -29.29
CA SER A 169 10.10 -3.00 -28.37
C SER A 169 9.92 -4.32 -29.11
N ILE A 170 10.81 -5.28 -28.88
CA ILE A 170 10.72 -6.62 -29.48
C ILE A 170 9.52 -7.41 -28.95
N ILE A 171 8.95 -7.00 -27.82
CA ILE A 171 7.81 -7.64 -27.16
C ILE A 171 6.50 -7.03 -27.66
N THR A 172 6.34 -5.70 -27.55
CA THR A 172 5.08 -5.03 -27.95
C THR A 172 5.00 -4.78 -29.46
N GLY A 173 6.14 -4.74 -30.15
CA GLY A 173 6.22 -4.33 -31.56
C GLY A 173 5.95 -2.83 -31.80
N THR A 174 5.88 -2.03 -30.74
CA THR A 174 5.58 -0.60 -30.75
C THR A 174 6.68 0.21 -30.07
N GLU A 175 6.59 1.54 -30.10
CA GLU A 175 7.50 2.44 -29.37
C GLU A 175 7.29 2.38 -27.83
N LYS A 176 6.21 1.75 -27.38
CA LYS A 176 5.92 1.60 -25.94
C LYS A 176 6.62 0.36 -25.39
N ALA A 177 7.26 0.51 -24.23
CA ALA A 177 7.83 -0.61 -23.49
C ALA A 177 6.73 -1.59 -23.03
N SER A 178 7.12 -2.83 -22.84
CA SER A 178 6.25 -3.87 -22.31
C SER A 178 6.10 -3.77 -20.77
N SER A 179 5.32 -4.67 -20.19
CA SER A 179 5.21 -4.82 -18.74
C SER A 179 6.44 -5.46 -18.08
N TRP A 180 7.45 -5.90 -18.86
CA TRP A 180 8.67 -6.53 -18.38
C TRP A 180 9.66 -5.51 -17.80
N ASN A 181 9.22 -4.75 -16.78
CA ASN A 181 10.11 -3.85 -16.02
C ASN A 181 11.11 -4.64 -15.16
N SER A 182 12.09 -3.94 -14.57
CA SER A 182 13.14 -4.58 -13.76
C SER A 182 12.60 -5.38 -12.57
N ALA A 183 11.53 -4.92 -11.93
CA ALA A 183 10.91 -5.61 -10.80
C ALA A 183 10.24 -6.93 -11.24
N LYS A 184 9.50 -6.93 -12.35
CA LYS A 184 8.87 -8.15 -12.89
C LYS A 184 9.93 -9.17 -13.31
N ARG A 185 11.00 -8.73 -13.97
CA ARG A 185 12.13 -9.61 -14.36
C ARG A 185 12.80 -10.23 -13.15
N LEU A 186 13.05 -9.45 -12.10
CA LEU A 186 13.64 -9.96 -10.87
C LEU A 186 12.73 -10.98 -10.18
N ARG A 187 11.43 -10.70 -10.02
CA ARG A 187 10.46 -11.66 -9.46
C ARG A 187 10.41 -12.96 -10.27
N ASN A 188 10.39 -12.85 -11.59
CA ASN A 188 10.42 -14.03 -12.46
C ASN A 188 11.70 -14.87 -12.28
N LEU A 189 12.87 -14.24 -12.24
CA LEU A 189 14.12 -14.94 -11.98
C LEU A 189 14.13 -15.61 -10.59
N GLN A 190 13.64 -14.92 -9.56
CA GLN A 190 13.53 -15.47 -8.20
C GLN A 190 12.62 -16.70 -8.15
N SER A 191 11.51 -16.71 -8.90
CA SER A 191 10.59 -17.85 -8.96
C SER A 191 11.21 -19.12 -9.57
N LYS A 192 12.31 -18.99 -10.34
CA LYS A 192 13.07 -20.13 -10.89
C LYS A 192 14.04 -20.78 -9.86
N GLY A 193 14.11 -20.24 -8.64
CA GLY A 193 14.90 -20.80 -7.54
C GLY A 193 16.43 -20.76 -7.74
N PRO A 194 17.04 -19.71 -8.28
CA PRO A 194 18.49 -19.59 -8.35
C PRO A 194 19.09 -19.49 -6.95
N ALA A 195 20.37 -19.85 -6.81
CA ALA A 195 21.09 -19.70 -5.55
C ALA A 195 21.53 -18.24 -5.31
N LEU A 196 21.80 -17.49 -6.37
CA LEU A 196 22.20 -16.08 -6.32
C LEU A 196 21.82 -15.42 -7.64
N ILE A 197 21.36 -14.18 -7.55
CA ILE A 197 21.13 -13.31 -8.71
C ILE A 197 22.15 -12.17 -8.68
N ILE A 198 22.86 -11.98 -9.76
CA ILE A 198 23.75 -10.84 -10.00
C ILE A 198 23.06 -9.94 -11.02
N SER A 199 22.69 -8.73 -10.62
CA SER A 199 22.00 -7.77 -11.48
C SER A 199 22.94 -6.65 -11.89
N PHE A 200 23.25 -6.54 -13.17
CA PHE A 200 24.00 -5.42 -13.70
C PHE A 200 23.10 -4.19 -13.77
N ASN A 201 23.54 -3.09 -13.14
CA ASN A 201 22.86 -1.79 -13.21
C ASN A 201 23.80 -0.76 -13.85
N PRO A 202 23.45 -0.21 -15.04
CA PRO A 202 24.28 0.79 -15.71
C PRO A 202 24.40 2.09 -14.93
N ASP A 203 23.38 2.41 -14.11
CA ASP A 203 23.27 3.64 -13.32
C ASP A 203 23.65 3.42 -11.84
N LEU A 204 24.44 2.39 -11.54
CA LEU A 204 24.77 2.01 -10.15
C LEU A 204 25.28 3.19 -9.32
N GLU A 205 26.22 3.99 -9.85
CA GLU A 205 26.83 5.10 -9.12
C GLU A 205 25.80 6.18 -8.74
N SER A 206 24.94 6.57 -9.69
CA SER A 206 23.88 7.57 -9.44
C SER A 206 22.83 7.04 -8.46
N ASN A 207 22.48 5.75 -8.56
CA ASN A 207 21.57 5.10 -7.64
C ASN A 207 22.16 5.02 -6.22
N LEU A 208 23.42 4.66 -6.07
CA LEU A 208 24.09 4.65 -4.76
C LEU A 208 24.11 6.02 -4.12
N LYS A 209 24.41 7.10 -4.87
CA LYS A 209 24.38 8.47 -4.35
C LYS A 209 22.98 8.87 -3.85
N ARG A 210 21.92 8.48 -4.57
CA ARG A 210 20.53 8.82 -4.24
C ARG A 210 19.96 7.97 -3.11
N MET A 211 20.35 6.69 -3.01
CA MET A 211 19.75 5.71 -2.13
C MET A 211 20.69 5.24 -1.01
N ALA A 212 21.83 5.91 -0.77
CA ALA A 212 22.86 5.43 0.15
C ALA A 212 22.33 5.19 1.57
N SER A 213 21.55 6.12 2.11
CA SER A 213 20.94 5.98 3.43
C SER A 213 19.96 4.81 3.46
N TYR A 214 19.07 4.72 2.48
CA TYR A 214 18.08 3.65 2.38
C TYR A 214 18.72 2.26 2.23
N LEU A 215 19.77 2.13 1.41
CA LEU A 215 20.46 0.86 1.19
C LEU A 215 21.30 0.39 2.39
N GLN A 216 21.67 1.32 3.28
CA GLN A 216 22.43 1.01 4.50
C GLN A 216 21.52 0.78 5.72
N THR A 217 20.27 1.23 5.65
CA THR A 217 19.28 0.94 6.68
C THR A 217 18.66 -0.44 6.46
N GLY A 218 18.16 -1.04 7.54
CA GLY A 218 17.36 -2.26 7.44
C GLY A 218 16.02 -1.99 6.77
N ARG A 219 15.48 -3.01 6.13
CA ARG A 219 14.10 -3.02 5.66
C ARG A 219 13.26 -3.94 6.53
N LEU A 220 12.04 -3.52 6.82
CA LEU A 220 11.06 -4.37 7.49
C LEU A 220 10.39 -5.29 6.48
N ILE A 221 10.19 -6.54 6.85
CA ILE A 221 9.40 -7.50 6.09
C ILE A 221 8.58 -8.36 7.05
N LEU A 222 7.49 -8.93 6.54
CA LEU A 222 6.77 -9.98 7.26
C LEU A 222 7.60 -11.26 7.33
N ASP A 223 7.72 -11.82 8.53
CA ASP A 223 8.32 -13.13 8.77
C ASP A 223 7.25 -14.23 8.67
N LYS A 224 6.81 -14.49 7.43
CA LYS A 224 5.76 -15.48 7.17
C LYS A 224 6.31 -16.90 7.36
N PRO A 225 5.58 -17.78 8.07
CA PRO A 225 5.96 -19.18 8.16
C PRO A 225 5.93 -19.83 6.77
N ASN A 226 6.87 -20.72 6.52
CA ASN A 226 6.97 -21.51 5.27
C ASN A 226 7.19 -20.71 3.98
N GLN A 227 7.53 -19.43 4.07
CA GLN A 227 7.91 -18.68 2.89
C GLN A 227 9.30 -19.16 2.39
N PRO A 228 9.43 -19.63 1.14
CA PRO A 228 10.72 -20.05 0.62
C PRO A 228 11.69 -18.87 0.63
N ALA A 229 12.92 -19.14 1.08
CA ALA A 229 13.97 -18.12 1.06
C ALA A 229 14.19 -17.63 -0.38
N GLN A 230 14.07 -16.35 -0.59
CA GLN A 230 14.37 -15.76 -1.89
C GLN A 230 15.89 -15.73 -2.09
N ALA A 231 16.34 -15.94 -3.34
CA ALA A 231 17.74 -15.81 -3.69
C ALA A 231 18.27 -14.42 -3.34
N SER A 232 19.46 -14.38 -2.73
CA SER A 232 20.17 -13.13 -2.53
C SER A 232 20.44 -12.42 -3.85
N VAL A 233 20.43 -11.08 -3.84
CA VAL A 233 20.70 -10.28 -5.03
C VAL A 233 21.92 -9.41 -4.79
N ILE A 234 22.88 -9.44 -5.71
CA ILE A 234 24.02 -8.51 -5.76
C ILE A 234 23.82 -7.62 -6.98
N THR A 235 23.64 -6.32 -6.76
CA THR A 235 23.60 -5.33 -7.84
C THR A 235 25.00 -4.81 -8.09
N VAL A 236 25.45 -4.87 -9.34
CA VAL A 236 26.85 -4.67 -9.70
C VAL A 236 27.05 -3.61 -10.76
N SER A 237 28.23 -2.97 -10.71
CA SER A 237 28.72 -2.03 -11.75
C SER A 237 29.12 -2.78 -13.02
N LYS A 238 29.33 -2.00 -14.10
CA LYS A 238 29.87 -2.50 -15.35
C LYS A 238 31.22 -3.21 -15.16
N ALA A 239 32.10 -2.67 -14.32
CA ALA A 239 33.42 -3.24 -14.06
C ALA A 239 33.32 -4.65 -13.48
N VAL A 240 32.40 -4.88 -12.54
CA VAL A 240 32.15 -6.22 -11.97
C VAL A 240 31.55 -7.16 -13.01
N ALA A 241 30.54 -6.73 -13.75
CA ALA A 241 29.89 -7.56 -14.77
C ALA A 241 30.89 -8.00 -15.87
N ASP A 242 31.72 -7.06 -16.33
CA ASP A 242 32.76 -7.34 -17.33
C ASP A 242 33.84 -8.29 -16.80
N ALA A 243 34.24 -8.17 -15.52
CA ALA A 243 35.17 -9.10 -14.90
C ALA A 243 34.60 -10.53 -14.85
N ILE A 244 33.31 -10.69 -14.55
CA ILE A 244 32.61 -11.99 -14.58
C ILE A 244 32.63 -12.57 -16.00
N LEU A 245 32.41 -11.74 -17.01
CA LEU A 245 32.33 -12.13 -18.43
C LEU A 245 33.69 -12.24 -19.12
N ALA A 246 34.80 -11.88 -18.49
CA ALA A 246 36.11 -11.72 -19.12
C ALA A 246 36.56 -12.93 -19.95
N LYS A 247 36.27 -14.17 -19.51
CA LYS A 247 36.61 -15.38 -20.25
C LYS A 247 35.84 -15.56 -21.56
N THR A 248 34.74 -14.83 -21.74
CA THR A 248 33.96 -14.85 -23.00
C THR A 248 34.52 -13.90 -24.05
N LYS A 249 35.51 -13.07 -23.70
CA LYS A 249 36.03 -11.97 -24.53
C LYS A 249 34.96 -10.97 -24.91
N SER A 250 33.86 -10.86 -24.13
CA SER A 250 32.75 -9.97 -24.32
C SER A 250 32.54 -9.07 -23.09
N SER A 251 32.01 -7.88 -23.24
CA SER A 251 31.53 -7.05 -22.14
C SER A 251 30.03 -7.20 -21.98
N ILE A 252 29.51 -6.82 -20.82
CA ILE A 252 28.05 -6.80 -20.61
C ILE A 252 27.34 -5.93 -21.64
N THR A 253 27.88 -4.74 -21.92
CA THR A 253 27.34 -3.81 -22.93
C THR A 253 27.37 -4.39 -24.34
N SER A 254 28.46 -5.15 -24.72
CA SER A 254 28.51 -5.78 -26.05
C SER A 254 27.48 -6.89 -26.20
N LEU A 255 27.20 -7.63 -25.14
CA LEU A 255 26.17 -8.68 -25.16
C LEU A 255 24.76 -8.11 -25.22
N THR A 256 24.45 -7.09 -24.41
CA THR A 256 23.13 -6.45 -24.45
C THR A 256 22.89 -5.71 -25.80
N ALA A 257 23.93 -5.06 -26.35
CA ALA A 257 23.85 -4.44 -27.68
C ALA A 257 23.62 -5.48 -28.79
N ALA A 258 24.25 -6.66 -28.71
CA ALA A 258 24.02 -7.74 -29.68
C ALA A 258 22.58 -8.25 -29.62
N ILE A 259 22.00 -8.40 -28.42
CA ILE A 259 20.59 -8.75 -28.25
C ILE A 259 19.69 -7.66 -28.86
N ALA A 260 19.96 -6.39 -28.54
CA ALA A 260 19.18 -5.25 -29.05
C ALA A 260 19.26 -5.13 -30.59
N SER A 261 20.41 -5.45 -31.20
CA SER A 261 20.57 -5.36 -32.65
C SER A 261 19.95 -6.53 -33.42
N THR A 262 19.98 -7.73 -32.85
CA THR A 262 19.51 -8.95 -33.51
C THR A 262 18.08 -9.35 -33.15
N GLY A 263 17.56 -8.83 -32.04
CA GLY A 263 16.27 -9.27 -31.46
C GLY A 263 16.28 -10.73 -31.00
N LYS A 264 17.48 -11.33 -30.78
CA LYS A 264 17.61 -12.76 -30.41
C LYS A 264 18.22 -12.91 -29.02
N PRO A 265 17.72 -13.85 -28.20
CA PRO A 265 18.36 -14.21 -26.94
C PRO A 265 19.82 -14.63 -27.10
N ALA A 266 20.67 -14.29 -26.12
CA ALA A 266 22.09 -14.64 -26.10
C ALA A 266 22.51 -15.30 -24.77
N SER A 267 21.60 -16.00 -24.13
CA SER A 267 21.83 -16.65 -22.84
C SER A 267 22.86 -17.76 -22.96
N LYS A 268 23.77 -17.81 -21.98
CA LYS A 268 24.88 -18.82 -21.99
C LYS A 268 25.48 -19.00 -20.59
N ALA A 269 26.01 -20.19 -20.36
CA ALA A 269 26.87 -20.45 -19.20
C ALA A 269 28.26 -19.84 -19.41
N VAL A 270 28.77 -19.17 -18.38
CA VAL A 270 30.06 -18.47 -18.39
C VAL A 270 30.95 -19.02 -17.29
N LYS A 271 32.08 -19.60 -17.67
CA LYS A 271 33.12 -20.01 -16.73
C LYS A 271 33.77 -18.76 -16.12
N THR A 272 33.82 -18.72 -14.80
CA THR A 272 34.36 -17.58 -14.07
C THR A 272 34.97 -18.03 -12.75
N GLY A 273 35.47 -17.12 -11.94
CA GLY A 273 35.95 -17.41 -10.58
C GLY A 273 35.46 -16.30 -9.67
N VAL A 274 34.21 -16.41 -9.21
CA VAL A 274 33.62 -15.45 -8.27
C VAL A 274 33.68 -16.01 -6.86
N GLN A 275 34.18 -15.24 -5.92
CA GLN A 275 34.09 -15.50 -4.50
C GLN A 275 33.22 -14.37 -3.88
N THR A 276 32.15 -14.72 -3.20
CA THR A 276 31.28 -13.75 -2.61
C THR A 276 30.72 -14.22 -1.28
N SER A 277 30.53 -13.24 -0.39
CA SER A 277 29.76 -13.38 0.84
C SER A 277 28.71 -12.28 0.86
N VAL A 278 27.46 -12.65 0.92
CA VAL A 278 26.31 -11.75 1.13
C VAL A 278 25.79 -12.03 2.52
N LEU A 279 26.06 -11.11 3.43
CA LEU A 279 25.68 -11.23 4.83
C LEU A 279 24.58 -10.21 5.15
N SER A 280 23.71 -10.58 6.07
CA SER A 280 22.64 -9.72 6.57
C SER A 280 22.58 -9.79 8.10
N LYS A 281 22.12 -8.71 8.70
CA LYS A 281 21.74 -8.69 10.11
C LYS A 281 20.24 -8.77 10.18
N VAL A 282 19.73 -9.82 10.84
CA VAL A 282 18.29 -10.05 11.01
C VAL A 282 17.93 -9.82 12.47
N SER A 283 16.95 -8.98 12.74
CA SER A 283 16.44 -8.73 14.08
C SER A 283 14.92 -8.71 14.11
N ASN A 284 14.32 -9.28 15.17
CA ASN A 284 12.89 -9.23 15.39
C ASN A 284 12.44 -7.81 15.73
N VAL A 285 11.29 -7.41 15.21
CA VAL A 285 10.70 -6.09 15.44
C VAL A 285 9.36 -6.23 16.13
N LYS A 286 9.15 -5.49 17.23
CA LYS A 286 7.87 -5.43 17.92
C LYS A 286 6.93 -4.53 17.13
N ALA A 287 5.84 -5.10 16.60
CA ALA A 287 4.76 -4.37 15.94
C ALA A 287 3.45 -5.13 16.10
N ASP A 288 2.37 -4.40 16.27
CA ASP A 288 1.05 -4.97 16.51
C ASP A 288 0.00 -4.17 15.72
N ASN A 289 -0.97 -4.84 15.08
CA ASN A 289 -2.22 -4.19 14.71
C ASN A 289 -3.07 -4.04 15.96
N VAL A 290 -3.80 -2.93 16.07
CA VAL A 290 -4.69 -2.67 17.21
C VAL A 290 -6.13 -2.81 16.76
N MET A 291 -6.93 -3.62 17.49
CA MET A 291 -8.28 -3.98 17.10
C MET A 291 -9.28 -3.83 18.23
N GLY A 292 -10.43 -3.27 17.93
CA GLY A 292 -11.58 -3.21 18.83
C GLY A 292 -12.86 -3.61 18.11
N LEU A 293 -13.68 -4.46 18.74
CA LEU A 293 -14.92 -4.96 18.13
C LEU A 293 -16.15 -4.38 18.83
N VAL A 294 -17.06 -3.83 18.04
CA VAL A 294 -18.46 -3.63 18.44
C VAL A 294 -19.26 -4.78 17.86
N GLU A 295 -19.59 -5.77 18.71
CA GLU A 295 -20.37 -6.93 18.29
C GLU A 295 -21.77 -6.55 17.86
N GLY A 296 -22.19 -7.07 16.71
CA GLY A 296 -23.53 -6.89 16.16
C GLY A 296 -24.61 -7.66 16.90
N THR A 297 -25.84 -7.60 16.39
CA THR A 297 -26.99 -8.30 16.96
C THR A 297 -27.31 -9.59 16.17
N ASP A 298 -28.25 -9.54 15.25
CA ASP A 298 -28.74 -10.71 14.49
C ASP A 298 -27.84 -11.12 13.31
N LEU A 299 -27.01 -10.21 12.81
CA LEU A 299 -26.04 -10.45 11.73
C LEU A 299 -24.58 -10.37 12.24
N LYS A 300 -24.35 -10.68 13.51
CA LYS A 300 -23.07 -10.46 14.19
C LYS A 300 -21.86 -11.16 13.58
N ASP A 301 -22.08 -12.23 12.82
CA ASP A 301 -21.02 -13.00 12.17
C ASP A 301 -20.55 -12.35 10.85
N GLU A 302 -21.25 -11.33 10.36
CA GLU A 302 -20.83 -10.51 9.23
C GLU A 302 -20.09 -9.26 9.74
N ILE A 303 -18.92 -8.98 9.18
CA ILE A 303 -17.99 -7.98 9.71
C ILE A 303 -17.83 -6.81 8.73
N VAL A 304 -18.08 -5.61 9.23
CA VAL A 304 -17.66 -4.35 8.58
C VAL A 304 -16.33 -3.94 9.19
N VAL A 305 -15.29 -3.78 8.39
CA VAL A 305 -13.98 -3.32 8.85
C VAL A 305 -13.83 -1.83 8.58
N VAL A 306 -13.50 -1.06 9.62
CA VAL A 306 -13.10 0.35 9.52
C VAL A 306 -11.63 0.43 9.88
N SER A 307 -10.78 0.89 8.94
CA SER A 307 -9.34 0.88 9.13
C SER A 307 -8.68 2.23 8.87
N GLY A 308 -7.50 2.42 9.43
CA GLY A 308 -6.52 3.46 9.20
C GLY A 308 -5.20 3.02 9.77
N HIS A 309 -4.07 3.61 9.33
CA HIS A 309 -2.78 3.24 9.89
C HIS A 309 -2.33 4.22 10.97
N TYR A 310 -1.68 3.70 12.00
CA TYR A 310 -1.24 4.55 13.12
C TYR A 310 0.26 4.84 13.10
N ASP A 311 1.03 4.10 12.33
CA ASP A 311 2.46 4.38 12.13
C ASP A 311 2.68 5.53 11.16
N HIS A 312 3.88 6.12 11.22
CA HIS A 312 4.37 7.11 10.28
C HIS A 312 5.88 6.95 10.10
N ILE A 313 6.58 7.94 9.56
CA ILE A 313 7.97 7.79 9.13
C ILE A 313 9.04 8.13 10.20
N GLY A 314 8.64 8.52 11.41
CA GLY A 314 9.54 8.64 12.54
C GLY A 314 10.39 9.91 12.56
N LEU A 315 11.63 9.79 13.02
CA LEU A 315 12.55 10.90 13.20
C LEU A 315 13.38 11.17 11.93
N THR A 316 13.74 12.44 11.72
CA THR A 316 14.66 12.86 10.65
C THR A 316 15.96 13.43 11.23
N THR A 317 17.05 13.30 10.45
CA THR A 317 18.32 13.95 10.76
C THR A 317 18.44 15.35 10.16
N GLU A 318 17.55 15.69 9.23
CA GLU A 318 17.55 16.96 8.49
C GLU A 318 16.73 18.04 9.21
N GLY A 319 17.02 19.31 8.91
CA GLY A 319 16.25 20.45 9.44
C GLY A 319 16.48 20.71 10.94
N THR A 320 15.73 21.67 11.48
CA THR A 320 15.68 22.01 12.92
C THR A 320 14.65 21.17 13.65
N ASP A 321 13.50 20.97 13.05
CA ASP A 321 12.46 20.05 13.49
C ASP A 321 12.88 18.62 13.11
N LYS A 322 12.85 17.73 14.09
CA LYS A 322 13.35 16.36 13.96
C LYS A 322 12.26 15.30 13.97
N VAL A 323 11.01 15.68 14.19
CA VAL A 323 9.91 14.75 14.31
C VAL A 323 8.99 14.89 13.10
N ASN A 324 8.81 13.82 12.35
CA ASN A 324 7.74 13.77 11.35
C ASN A 324 6.45 13.40 12.09
N ASN A 325 5.69 14.41 12.53
CA ASN A 325 4.53 14.19 13.41
C ASN A 325 3.40 13.46 12.71
N GLY A 326 3.26 13.58 11.37
CA GLY A 326 2.26 12.87 10.60
C GLY A 326 0.84 13.15 11.09
N ALA A 327 0.48 14.43 11.20
CA ALA A 327 -0.84 14.80 11.71
C ALA A 327 -1.95 14.42 10.73
N ASP A 328 -1.72 14.63 9.43
CA ASP A 328 -2.65 14.15 8.40
C ASP A 328 -2.37 12.70 8.04
N ASP A 329 -1.11 12.34 7.86
CA ASP A 329 -0.63 11.02 7.43
C ASP A 329 -0.11 10.16 8.63
N ASP A 330 -0.80 9.19 9.17
CA ASP A 330 -2.24 9.04 9.12
C ASP A 330 -2.85 9.22 10.53
N GLY A 331 -2.37 10.28 11.23
CA GLY A 331 -2.99 10.69 12.49
C GLY A 331 -4.48 11.02 12.33
N SER A 332 -4.84 11.63 11.18
CA SER A 332 -6.22 12.03 10.88
C SER A 332 -7.14 10.82 10.68
N GLY A 333 -6.71 9.80 9.93
CA GLY A 333 -7.50 8.59 9.73
C GLY A 333 -7.61 7.73 10.98
N THR A 334 -6.50 7.53 11.70
CA THR A 334 -6.52 6.84 13.00
C THR A 334 -7.46 7.55 14.00
N THR A 335 -7.47 8.90 14.01
CA THR A 335 -8.44 9.67 14.79
C THR A 335 -9.87 9.38 14.34
N GLY A 336 -10.13 9.34 13.03
CA GLY A 336 -11.44 8.98 12.49
C GLY A 336 -11.92 7.59 12.95
N VAL A 337 -11.02 6.61 12.99
CA VAL A 337 -11.32 5.26 13.53
C VAL A 337 -11.75 5.32 15.01
N LEU A 338 -11.06 6.11 15.84
CA LEU A 338 -11.40 6.29 17.26
C LEU A 338 -12.75 6.98 17.46
N GLU A 339 -13.02 8.07 16.72
CA GLU A 339 -14.28 8.80 16.75
C GLU A 339 -15.47 7.90 16.36
N MET A 340 -15.31 7.10 15.32
CA MET A 340 -16.34 6.15 14.91
C MET A 340 -16.55 5.05 15.96
N ALA A 341 -15.49 4.54 16.58
CA ALA A 341 -15.60 3.56 17.68
C ALA A 341 -16.42 4.13 18.84
N GLN A 342 -16.20 5.39 19.22
CA GLN A 342 -17.00 6.08 20.24
C GLN A 342 -18.47 6.17 19.83
N ALA A 343 -18.76 6.58 18.59
CA ALA A 343 -20.14 6.75 18.12
C ALA A 343 -20.93 5.42 18.12
N PHE A 344 -20.32 4.35 17.62
CA PHE A 344 -20.95 3.03 17.58
C PHE A 344 -21.10 2.38 18.95
N THR A 345 -20.14 2.52 19.85
CA THR A 345 -20.27 2.02 21.24
C THR A 345 -21.35 2.77 21.99
N LYS A 346 -21.47 4.08 21.78
CA LYS A 346 -22.55 4.87 22.37
C LYS A 346 -23.91 4.43 21.85
N ALA A 347 -24.03 4.19 20.54
CA ALA A 347 -25.24 3.64 19.95
C ALA A 347 -25.62 2.28 20.58
N LYS A 348 -24.67 1.38 20.70
CA LYS A 348 -24.88 0.06 21.29
C LYS A 348 -25.33 0.16 22.75
N ALA A 349 -24.68 1.01 23.54
CA ALA A 349 -25.01 1.20 24.97
C ALA A 349 -26.44 1.75 25.17
N GLU A 350 -26.97 2.49 24.20
CA GLU A 350 -28.34 3.05 24.23
C GLU A 350 -29.38 2.14 23.52
N GLY A 351 -29.02 0.90 23.18
CA GLY A 351 -29.94 -0.08 22.56
C GLY A 351 -30.11 0.06 21.05
N HIS A 352 -29.27 0.85 20.39
CA HIS A 352 -29.24 1.07 18.95
C HIS A 352 -27.98 0.52 18.29
N GLY A 353 -27.48 -0.61 18.79
CA GLY A 353 -26.29 -1.27 18.25
C GLY A 353 -26.48 -1.73 16.79
N PRO A 354 -25.39 -1.90 16.05
CA PRO A 354 -25.45 -2.37 14.67
C PRO A 354 -25.94 -3.83 14.60
N ARG A 355 -26.52 -4.24 13.48
CA ARG A 355 -26.88 -5.65 13.22
C ARG A 355 -25.64 -6.46 12.88
N ARG A 356 -24.73 -5.93 12.03
CA ARG A 356 -23.41 -6.52 11.73
C ARG A 356 -22.38 -6.05 12.73
N SER A 357 -21.42 -6.89 13.02
CA SER A 357 -20.27 -6.47 13.84
C SER A 357 -19.40 -5.48 13.09
N ILE A 358 -18.81 -4.54 13.86
CA ILE A 358 -17.87 -3.56 13.31
C ILE A 358 -16.52 -3.78 13.97
N LEU A 359 -15.51 -4.08 13.16
CA LEU A 359 -14.12 -4.16 13.56
C LEU A 359 -13.42 -2.84 13.26
N PHE A 360 -12.98 -2.15 14.31
CA PHE A 360 -12.09 -1.00 14.21
C PHE A 360 -10.65 -1.53 14.22
N LEU A 361 -9.91 -1.22 13.16
CA LEU A 361 -8.59 -1.80 12.89
C LEU A 361 -7.59 -0.67 12.61
N ALA A 362 -6.75 -0.36 13.60
CA ALA A 362 -5.58 0.51 13.41
C ALA A 362 -4.36 -0.37 13.07
N VAL A 363 -3.86 -0.27 11.85
CA VAL A 363 -2.78 -1.12 11.35
C VAL A 363 -1.42 -0.48 11.53
N CYS A 364 -0.38 -1.31 11.62
CA CYS A 364 1.02 -0.88 11.64
C CYS A 364 1.72 -1.20 10.33
N GLY A 365 2.82 -0.50 10.04
CA GLY A 365 3.70 -0.84 8.93
C GLY A 365 3.12 -0.52 7.55
N GLU A 366 2.19 0.39 7.46
CA GLU A 366 1.69 0.93 6.19
C GLU A 366 2.85 1.56 5.42
N GLU A 367 3.58 2.46 6.07
CA GLU A 367 4.73 3.21 5.55
C GLU A 367 5.94 2.32 5.15
N LYS A 368 5.93 1.09 5.60
CA LYS A 368 6.95 0.08 5.27
C LYS A 368 6.45 -0.92 4.21
N GLY A 369 5.30 -0.65 3.60
CA GLY A 369 4.72 -1.40 2.49
C GLY A 369 3.47 -2.19 2.82
N LEU A 370 2.54 -1.63 3.61
CA LEU A 370 1.23 -2.17 3.97
C LEU A 370 1.33 -3.47 4.80
N LEU A 371 2.37 -3.60 5.65
CA LEU A 371 2.72 -4.87 6.28
C LEU A 371 1.65 -5.35 7.28
N GLY A 372 1.05 -4.44 8.03
CA GLY A 372 0.03 -4.77 9.04
C GLY A 372 -1.27 -5.25 8.42
N SER A 373 -1.76 -4.56 7.39
CA SER A 373 -2.97 -4.96 6.67
C SER A 373 -2.73 -6.21 5.82
N GLU A 374 -1.53 -6.40 5.27
CA GLU A 374 -1.14 -7.65 4.60
C GLU A 374 -1.20 -8.82 5.57
N TRP A 375 -0.62 -8.66 6.77
CA TRP A 375 -0.70 -9.70 7.79
C TRP A 375 -2.13 -9.98 8.24
N TYR A 376 -2.95 -8.94 8.48
CA TYR A 376 -4.35 -9.12 8.84
C TYR A 376 -5.11 -9.90 7.77
N SER A 377 -4.94 -9.54 6.49
CA SER A 377 -5.66 -10.20 5.40
C SER A 377 -5.22 -11.65 5.15
N GLU A 378 -4.00 -12.02 5.53
CA GLU A 378 -3.47 -13.39 5.42
C GLU A 378 -3.64 -14.24 6.69
N SER A 379 -3.79 -13.60 7.84
CA SER A 379 -3.99 -14.22 9.15
C SER A 379 -5.09 -13.49 9.93
N PRO A 380 -6.31 -13.42 9.38
CA PRO A 380 -7.39 -12.63 9.94
C PRO A 380 -7.90 -13.23 11.24
N ILE A 381 -8.37 -12.35 12.16
CA ILE A 381 -9.01 -12.78 13.42
C ILE A 381 -10.43 -13.31 13.16
N PHE A 382 -11.09 -12.79 12.14
CA PHE A 382 -12.38 -13.27 11.65
C PHE A 382 -12.19 -13.78 10.21
N PRO A 383 -12.85 -14.88 9.79
CA PRO A 383 -12.74 -15.39 8.44
C PRO A 383 -13.00 -14.30 7.39
N LEU A 384 -12.12 -14.15 6.40
CA LEU A 384 -12.24 -13.07 5.39
C LEU A 384 -13.55 -13.12 4.62
N GLU A 385 -14.11 -14.31 4.39
CA GLU A 385 -15.41 -14.51 3.74
C GLU A 385 -16.59 -13.95 4.56
N LYS A 386 -16.36 -13.61 5.83
CA LYS A 386 -17.31 -12.91 6.69
C LYS A 386 -17.14 -11.39 6.66
N THR A 387 -16.07 -10.89 6.08
CA THR A 387 -15.85 -9.45 5.91
C THR A 387 -16.64 -8.93 4.72
N VAL A 388 -17.66 -8.12 4.98
CA VAL A 388 -18.58 -7.62 3.94
C VAL A 388 -18.03 -6.40 3.21
N THR A 389 -17.20 -5.60 3.89
CA THR A 389 -16.50 -4.45 3.31
C THR A 389 -15.37 -3.98 4.21
N ASN A 390 -14.39 -3.28 3.62
CA ASN A 390 -13.43 -2.45 4.34
C ASN A 390 -13.61 -0.98 3.96
N LEU A 391 -13.75 -0.12 4.97
CA LEU A 391 -13.80 1.33 4.86
C LEU A 391 -12.50 1.88 5.44
N ASN A 392 -11.55 2.20 4.57
CA ASN A 392 -10.22 2.65 4.93
C ASN A 392 -10.15 4.18 4.93
N ILE A 393 -9.57 4.74 5.97
CA ILE A 393 -9.42 6.17 6.16
C ILE A 393 -7.93 6.47 6.23
N ASP A 394 -7.45 7.34 5.34
CA ASP A 394 -6.05 7.71 5.30
C ASP A 394 -5.93 9.12 4.71
N MET A 395 -5.38 10.05 5.50
CA MET A 395 -5.27 11.47 5.18
C MET A 395 -6.63 12.11 4.86
N ILE A 396 -7.36 12.54 5.89
CA ILE A 396 -8.67 13.20 5.75
C ILE A 396 -8.74 14.57 6.45
N GLY A 397 -7.63 15.08 6.97
CA GLY A 397 -7.56 16.31 7.77
C GLY A 397 -7.13 17.55 6.99
N ARG A 398 -6.66 17.45 5.76
CA ARG A 398 -6.12 18.56 4.97
C ARG A 398 -6.91 18.83 3.69
N VAL A 399 -6.38 19.74 2.88
CA VAL A 399 -6.92 20.12 1.57
C VAL A 399 -5.76 20.08 0.57
N ASP A 400 -5.92 19.37 -0.54
CA ASP A 400 -4.92 19.31 -1.60
C ASP A 400 -4.90 20.60 -2.45
N PRO A 401 -3.84 20.81 -3.26
CA PRO A 401 -3.74 22.00 -4.10
C PRO A 401 -4.89 22.18 -5.11
N LYS A 402 -5.54 21.07 -5.54
CA LYS A 402 -6.64 21.11 -6.52
C LYS A 402 -7.94 21.67 -5.92
N HIS A 403 -8.14 21.48 -4.63
CA HIS A 403 -9.39 21.82 -3.94
C HIS A 403 -9.26 23.00 -2.98
N LYS A 404 -8.24 23.85 -3.13
CA LYS A 404 -8.01 25.03 -2.26
C LYS A 404 -9.25 25.95 -2.16
N ASP A 405 -9.98 26.12 -3.25
CA ASP A 405 -11.16 26.98 -3.32
C ASP A 405 -12.45 26.29 -2.86
N ASN A 406 -12.44 24.96 -2.71
CA ASN A 406 -13.57 24.18 -2.22
C ASN A 406 -13.07 23.04 -1.31
N PRO A 407 -12.80 23.30 -0.02
CA PRO A 407 -12.32 22.29 0.92
C PRO A 407 -13.38 21.24 1.28
N ASP A 408 -14.64 21.46 0.90
CA ASP A 408 -15.78 20.58 1.20
C ASP A 408 -15.86 19.40 0.21
N TYR A 409 -14.81 18.61 0.16
CA TYR A 409 -14.64 17.47 -0.75
C TYR A 409 -14.00 16.26 -0.06
N VAL A 410 -14.04 15.13 -0.76
CA VAL A 410 -13.29 13.91 -0.45
C VAL A 410 -13.03 13.13 -1.73
N TYR A 411 -11.85 12.52 -1.85
CA TYR A 411 -11.63 11.47 -2.84
C TYR A 411 -12.20 10.15 -2.33
N LEU A 412 -13.02 9.49 -3.14
CA LEU A 412 -13.45 8.11 -2.90
C LEU A 412 -12.80 7.20 -3.92
N ILE A 413 -12.03 6.24 -3.42
CA ILE A 413 -11.20 5.38 -4.25
C ILE A 413 -11.66 3.94 -4.06
N GLY A 414 -11.94 3.26 -5.18
CA GLY A 414 -12.28 1.84 -5.21
C GLY A 414 -13.73 1.48 -4.90
N SER A 415 -14.59 2.43 -4.57
CA SER A 415 -15.98 2.16 -4.18
C SER A 415 -16.79 1.40 -5.23
N ASP A 416 -16.47 1.57 -6.53
CA ASP A 416 -17.13 0.99 -7.69
C ASP A 416 -16.38 -0.21 -8.31
N LYS A 417 -15.26 -0.66 -7.70
CA LYS A 417 -14.36 -1.63 -8.35
C LYS A 417 -14.72 -3.08 -8.12
N LEU A 418 -15.42 -3.41 -7.05
CA LEU A 418 -15.84 -4.77 -6.71
C LEU A 418 -17.34 -4.87 -6.47
N SER A 419 -18.01 -3.76 -6.10
CA SER A 419 -19.41 -3.75 -5.73
C SER A 419 -20.14 -2.50 -6.24
N SER A 420 -21.15 -2.68 -7.09
CA SER A 420 -22.03 -1.59 -7.51
C SER A 420 -22.94 -1.12 -6.36
N ASP A 421 -23.26 -2.01 -5.41
CA ASP A 421 -24.07 -1.68 -4.25
C ASP A 421 -23.32 -0.79 -3.28
N LEU A 422 -22.04 -1.10 -2.98
CA LEU A 422 -21.23 -0.28 -2.09
C LEU A 422 -21.08 1.15 -2.61
N HIS A 423 -20.87 1.30 -3.91
CA HIS A 423 -20.82 2.60 -4.56
C HIS A 423 -22.13 3.39 -4.38
N LYS A 424 -23.29 2.77 -4.67
CA LYS A 424 -24.61 3.40 -4.50
C LYS A 424 -24.91 3.77 -3.04
N ILE A 425 -24.48 2.92 -2.08
CA ILE A 425 -24.64 3.21 -0.65
C ILE A 425 -23.83 4.45 -0.27
N SER A 426 -22.59 4.54 -0.72
CA SER A 426 -21.70 5.67 -0.47
C SER A 426 -22.26 6.97 -1.05
N GLU A 427 -22.74 6.95 -2.30
CA GLU A 427 -23.41 8.10 -2.93
C GLU A 427 -24.67 8.52 -2.18
N TYR A 428 -25.51 7.56 -1.81
CA TYR A 428 -26.74 7.80 -1.06
C TYR A 428 -26.45 8.44 0.31
N THR A 429 -25.49 7.90 1.05
CA THR A 429 -25.14 8.40 2.39
C THR A 429 -24.52 9.79 2.32
N ASN A 430 -23.66 10.05 1.32
CA ASN A 430 -23.15 11.39 1.10
C ASN A 430 -24.27 12.40 0.77
N ALA A 431 -25.13 12.09 -0.20
CA ALA A 431 -26.21 12.97 -0.62
C ALA A 431 -27.18 13.26 0.52
N THR A 432 -27.40 12.29 1.42
CA THR A 432 -28.34 12.37 2.52
C THR A 432 -27.77 13.15 3.71
N TYR A 433 -26.50 12.89 4.11
CA TYR A 433 -26.00 13.34 5.40
C TYR A 433 -24.91 14.41 5.32
N THR A 434 -23.94 14.27 4.42
CA THR A 434 -22.73 15.12 4.43
C THR A 434 -22.63 16.08 3.25
N ARG A 435 -23.10 15.69 2.08
CA ARG A 435 -23.11 16.49 0.85
C ARG A 435 -21.73 17.04 0.48
N LEU A 436 -20.68 16.25 0.73
CA LEU A 436 -19.32 16.54 0.25
C LEU A 436 -19.29 16.44 -1.28
N THR A 437 -18.46 17.24 -1.90
CA THR A 437 -18.09 17.01 -3.31
C THR A 437 -17.22 15.76 -3.38
N ILE A 438 -17.69 14.72 -4.06
CA ILE A 438 -16.89 13.50 -4.26
C ILE A 438 -16.07 13.66 -5.52
N ASP A 439 -14.76 13.42 -5.42
CA ASP A 439 -13.85 13.35 -6.57
C ASP A 439 -13.39 11.89 -6.76
N TYR A 440 -13.60 11.36 -7.97
CA TYR A 440 -13.22 10.00 -8.37
C TYR A 440 -11.94 9.94 -9.21
N LYS A 441 -11.11 10.99 -9.20
CA LYS A 441 -9.87 11.09 -10.01
C LYS A 441 -9.02 9.81 -9.93
N TYR A 442 -8.88 9.24 -8.75
CA TYR A 442 -8.00 8.10 -8.50
C TYR A 442 -8.64 6.72 -8.76
N ASN A 443 -9.86 6.70 -9.30
CA ASN A 443 -10.52 5.50 -9.82
C ASN A 443 -10.13 5.18 -11.28
N ASP A 444 -9.26 5.99 -11.89
CA ASP A 444 -8.70 5.69 -13.21
C ASP A 444 -7.61 4.60 -13.08
N PRO A 445 -7.75 3.43 -13.75
CA PRO A 445 -6.71 2.39 -13.75
C PRO A 445 -5.36 2.86 -14.31
N ASN A 446 -5.35 3.97 -15.06
CA ASN A 446 -4.15 4.59 -15.62
C ASN A 446 -3.59 5.73 -14.75
N ASP A 447 -4.09 5.91 -13.54
CA ASP A 447 -3.58 6.92 -12.61
C ASP A 447 -2.05 6.81 -12.49
N PRO A 448 -1.28 7.83 -12.90
CA PRO A 448 0.18 7.80 -12.85
C PRO A 448 0.72 7.77 -11.41
N GLU A 449 -0.05 8.28 -10.45
CA GLU A 449 0.29 8.27 -9.03
C GLU A 449 0.00 6.92 -8.36
N ARG A 450 -0.83 6.07 -9.00
CA ARG A 450 -1.20 4.72 -8.55
C ARG A 450 -1.76 4.69 -7.13
N ILE A 451 -2.55 5.69 -6.77
CA ILE A 451 -3.08 5.87 -5.40
C ILE A 451 -3.90 4.67 -4.93
N TYR A 452 -4.62 3.99 -5.82
CA TYR A 452 -5.38 2.78 -5.48
C TYR A 452 -4.56 1.68 -4.76
N TYR A 453 -3.23 1.65 -4.95
CA TYR A 453 -2.34 0.63 -4.37
C TYR A 453 -1.59 1.12 -3.13
N ARG A 454 -1.83 2.35 -2.67
CA ARG A 454 -0.95 3.04 -1.73
C ARG A 454 -1.47 3.13 -0.30
N SER A 455 -2.59 2.45 0.02
CA SER A 455 -3.05 2.36 1.41
C SER A 455 -3.65 0.98 1.70
N ASP A 456 -4.01 0.72 2.94
CA ASP A 456 -4.32 -0.58 3.52
C ASP A 456 -5.53 -1.30 2.90
N HIS A 457 -6.49 -0.54 2.33
CA HIS A 457 -7.64 -1.08 1.60
C HIS A 457 -7.22 -2.05 0.47
N TYR A 458 -6.03 -1.82 -0.12
CA TYR A 458 -5.56 -2.68 -1.21
C TYR A 458 -5.41 -4.14 -0.80
N ASN A 459 -4.98 -4.40 0.44
CA ASN A 459 -4.85 -5.75 0.96
C ASN A 459 -6.19 -6.47 1.14
N PHE A 460 -7.29 -5.75 1.33
CA PHE A 460 -8.64 -6.30 1.30
C PHE A 460 -9.15 -6.48 -0.14
N ALA A 461 -8.94 -5.48 -0.99
CA ALA A 461 -9.37 -5.52 -2.39
C ALA A 461 -8.77 -6.69 -3.18
N LYS A 462 -7.47 -7.02 -2.97
CA LYS A 462 -6.81 -8.17 -3.61
C LYS A 462 -7.41 -9.52 -3.23
N HIS A 463 -8.12 -9.59 -2.09
CA HIS A 463 -8.87 -10.76 -1.65
C HIS A 463 -10.35 -10.73 -2.07
N GLY A 464 -10.75 -9.77 -2.93
CA GLY A 464 -12.11 -9.67 -3.45
C GLY A 464 -13.11 -9.05 -2.48
N ILE A 465 -12.66 -8.40 -1.41
CA ILE A 465 -13.52 -7.70 -0.46
C ILE A 465 -13.80 -6.30 -1.00
N PRO A 466 -15.08 -5.87 -1.12
CA PRO A 466 -15.42 -4.50 -1.50
C PRO A 466 -14.82 -3.48 -0.55
N ILE A 467 -14.25 -2.40 -1.09
CA ILE A 467 -13.54 -1.40 -0.31
C ILE A 467 -13.96 0.03 -0.67
N ILE A 468 -13.77 0.94 0.26
CA ILE A 468 -13.66 2.37 -0.04
C ILE A 468 -12.41 2.90 0.67
N PHE A 469 -11.59 3.62 -0.06
CA PHE A 469 -10.52 4.42 0.50
C PHE A 469 -10.93 5.90 0.47
N TYR A 470 -11.05 6.50 1.65
CA TYR A 470 -11.37 7.91 1.86
C TYR A 470 -10.08 8.69 2.04
N PHE A 471 -9.89 9.71 1.21
CA PHE A 471 -8.62 10.43 1.07
C PHE A 471 -8.86 11.91 0.77
N ASN A 472 -7.98 12.80 1.23
CA ASN A 472 -8.07 14.22 0.88
C ASN A 472 -7.04 14.68 -0.19
N GLY A 473 -6.19 13.77 -0.65
CA GLY A 473 -5.11 14.12 -1.57
C GLY A 473 -3.79 14.46 -0.86
N VAL A 474 -2.73 14.56 -1.65
CA VAL A 474 -1.39 14.90 -1.17
C VAL A 474 -1.21 16.41 -1.09
N HIS A 475 -0.62 16.90 -0.01
CA HIS A 475 -0.31 18.31 0.24
C HIS A 475 1.20 18.55 0.38
N GLU A 476 1.62 19.80 0.46
CA GLU A 476 3.03 20.21 0.48
C GLU A 476 3.83 19.71 1.70
N ASP A 477 3.15 19.34 2.78
CA ASP A 477 3.76 18.86 4.03
C ASP A 477 3.85 17.32 4.11
N TYR A 478 3.32 16.59 3.13
CA TYR A 478 3.34 15.14 3.10
C TYR A 478 4.75 14.57 3.29
N HIS A 479 4.92 13.65 4.25
CA HIS A 479 6.19 13.05 4.65
C HIS A 479 7.27 14.07 5.10
N LYS A 480 6.82 15.13 5.79
CA LYS A 480 7.72 16.16 6.35
C LYS A 480 7.40 16.44 7.81
N PRO A 481 8.37 16.96 8.60
CA PRO A 481 8.11 17.42 9.96
C PRO A 481 7.01 18.48 10.04
N SER A 482 6.77 19.20 8.94
CA SER A 482 5.74 20.23 8.87
C SER A 482 4.29 19.73 8.73
N ASP A 483 4.06 18.40 8.71
CA ASP A 483 2.70 17.83 8.82
C ASP A 483 2.23 17.79 10.27
N GLU A 484 1.72 18.94 10.71
CA GLU A 484 1.45 19.31 12.09
C GLU A 484 -0.03 19.43 12.41
N VAL A 485 -0.39 19.18 13.67
CA VAL A 485 -1.74 19.33 14.23
C VAL A 485 -2.34 20.72 13.96
N SER A 486 -1.49 21.75 14.03
CA SER A 486 -1.90 23.15 13.79
C SER A 486 -2.42 23.44 12.38
N LYS A 487 -2.12 22.55 11.42
CA LYS A 487 -2.53 22.70 10.01
C LYS A 487 -3.77 21.89 9.64
N ILE A 488 -4.29 21.09 10.56
CA ILE A 488 -5.45 20.24 10.32
C ILE A 488 -6.75 21.05 10.31
N ASN A 489 -7.58 20.81 9.32
CA ASN A 489 -8.93 21.30 9.26
C ASN A 489 -9.88 20.34 9.99
N PHE A 490 -10.04 20.51 11.29
CA PHE A 490 -10.84 19.63 12.15
C PHE A 490 -12.32 19.61 11.79
N GLU A 491 -12.89 20.67 11.21
CA GLU A 491 -14.27 20.67 10.70
C GLU A 491 -14.39 19.65 9.55
N MET A 492 -13.43 19.67 8.61
CA MET A 492 -13.43 18.75 7.47
C MET A 492 -13.10 17.33 7.91
N LEU A 493 -12.14 17.13 8.83
CA LEU A 493 -11.85 15.84 9.41
C LEU A 493 -13.12 15.22 10.01
N ALA A 494 -13.80 15.93 10.89
CA ALA A 494 -15.05 15.44 11.48
C ALA A 494 -16.14 15.18 10.43
N LYS A 495 -16.28 16.05 9.42
CA LYS A 495 -17.29 15.89 8.36
C LYS A 495 -17.00 14.68 7.48
N ARG A 496 -15.74 14.46 7.09
CA ARG A 496 -15.30 13.28 6.30
C ARG A 496 -15.46 12.00 7.11
N THR A 497 -15.08 12.00 8.39
CA THR A 497 -15.32 10.87 9.30
C THR A 497 -16.81 10.55 9.43
N ARG A 498 -17.69 11.56 9.49
CA ARG A 498 -19.15 11.34 9.50
C ARG A 498 -19.64 10.66 8.21
N LEU A 499 -19.08 10.98 7.05
CA LEU A 499 -19.41 10.25 5.81
C LEU A 499 -19.09 8.77 5.94
N VAL A 500 -17.89 8.44 6.44
CA VAL A 500 -17.49 7.03 6.69
C VAL A 500 -18.44 6.39 7.69
N PHE A 501 -18.78 7.08 8.79
CA PHE A 501 -19.72 6.60 9.78
C PHE A 501 -21.10 6.29 9.20
N PHE A 502 -21.68 7.21 8.41
CA PHE A 502 -23.02 6.98 7.82
C PHE A 502 -22.99 5.84 6.79
N THR A 503 -21.91 5.70 6.05
CA THR A 503 -21.72 4.56 5.14
C THR A 503 -21.62 3.25 5.93
N ALA A 504 -20.83 3.21 6.99
CA ALA A 504 -20.71 2.05 7.88
C ALA A 504 -22.06 1.74 8.58
N TRP A 505 -22.77 2.77 9.02
CA TRP A 505 -24.09 2.63 9.67
C TRP A 505 -25.11 2.00 8.74
N ASP A 506 -25.21 2.47 7.51
CA ASP A 506 -26.12 1.90 6.50
C ASP A 506 -25.77 0.42 6.24
N ILE A 507 -24.49 0.13 5.95
CA ILE A 507 -24.04 -1.25 5.67
C ILE A 507 -24.27 -2.16 6.88
N ALA A 508 -24.01 -1.67 8.08
CA ALA A 508 -24.16 -2.47 9.29
C ALA A 508 -25.61 -2.80 9.64
N ASN A 509 -26.59 -1.99 9.19
CA ASN A 509 -27.99 -2.13 9.58
C ASN A 509 -28.92 -2.62 8.47
N ARG A 510 -28.49 -2.65 7.21
CA ARG A 510 -29.30 -3.11 6.08
C ARG A 510 -29.46 -4.64 6.05
N ASP A 511 -30.50 -5.14 5.42
CA ASP A 511 -30.80 -6.58 5.36
C ASP A 511 -29.74 -7.37 4.59
N LYS A 512 -29.27 -6.84 3.45
CA LYS A 512 -28.30 -7.52 2.59
C LYS A 512 -26.97 -6.78 2.61
N ALA A 513 -25.87 -7.52 2.73
CA ALA A 513 -24.55 -7.00 2.51
C ALA A 513 -24.36 -6.53 1.05
N PRO A 514 -23.44 -5.58 0.78
CA PRO A 514 -23.04 -5.25 -0.57
C PRO A 514 -22.58 -6.50 -1.33
N VAL A 515 -23.09 -6.71 -2.55
CA VAL A 515 -22.70 -7.87 -3.35
C VAL A 515 -21.44 -7.58 -4.16
N VAL A 516 -20.61 -8.60 -4.38
CA VAL A 516 -19.46 -8.52 -5.29
C VAL A 516 -19.97 -8.84 -6.70
N ASP A 517 -20.26 -7.82 -7.49
CA ASP A 517 -20.88 -7.91 -8.82
C ASP A 517 -20.09 -7.19 -9.92
N VAL A 518 -19.00 -6.53 -9.57
CA VAL A 518 -18.14 -5.80 -10.50
C VAL A 518 -16.77 -6.46 -10.56
N LYS A 519 -16.24 -6.65 -11.77
CA LYS A 519 -14.87 -7.10 -11.96
C LYS A 519 -13.93 -5.89 -11.73
N ASN A 520 -12.97 -6.05 -10.84
CA ASN A 520 -11.94 -5.04 -10.63
C ASN A 520 -11.10 -4.86 -11.90
N ASP A 521 -11.04 -3.66 -12.43
CA ASP A 521 -10.30 -3.30 -13.65
C ASP A 521 -8.87 -2.82 -13.36
N PHE A 522 -8.50 -2.65 -12.08
CA PHE A 522 -7.12 -2.38 -11.71
C PHE A 522 -6.23 -3.62 -11.91
N PRO A 523 -5.02 -3.44 -12.48
CA PRO A 523 -4.07 -4.55 -12.58
C PRO A 523 -3.78 -5.18 -11.21
N ALA A 524 -3.73 -6.51 -11.15
CA ALA A 524 -3.42 -7.23 -9.91
C ALA A 524 -1.96 -7.01 -9.44
N ASP A 525 -1.07 -6.60 -10.34
CA ASP A 525 0.34 -6.35 -10.05
C ASP A 525 0.54 -4.91 -9.57
N ARG A 526 1.05 -4.77 -8.35
CA ARG A 526 1.46 -3.52 -7.69
C ARG A 526 2.69 -2.89 -8.33
#